data_0b0df7e95f9bf016bf41bb3a054bf8a0
#
_entry.id   0b0df7e95f9bf016bf41bb3a054bf8a0
#
_cell.length_a   1.000
_cell.length_b   1.000
_cell.length_c   1.000
_cell.angle_alpha   90.00
_cell.angle_beta   90.00
_cell.angle_gamma   90.00
#
_symmetry.space_group_name_H-M   'P 1'
#
loop_
_entity.id
_entity.type
_entity.pdbx_description
1 polymer ?
#
loop_
_entity_poly.entity_id
_entity_poly.type
_entity_poly.pdbx_seq_one_letter_code
_entity_poly.pdbx_strand_id
1 'polypeptide(L)'
;RRGSLVTVLDAKALCWAQASLAQERADLHAASSAAACEIFVEPFAPPPLLYVFGGGHVGGQIAKLAHNAGFHVLVADDRPYFANAERHPDVDECIAADIDAIFERIPIDAQTYIVAATRGHEHDEIVVEHAIRTPARYIGMLGSERKKLVLWDRIEARGGNRSRLNGVYAPIGFNIGADTPEEIAVCVVGEMIQVRRGAKKAWKTKRDQVASATAVA
;
A
#
# COMPACT_ATOMS: atom_id res chain seq x y z
N ARG A 1 -17.49 8.24 -0.90
CA ARG A 1 -18.56 7.22 -0.71
C ARG A 1 -18.40 6.18 -1.80
N ARG A 2 -17.98 4.96 -1.44
CA ARG A 2 -17.96 3.81 -2.33
C ARG A 2 -19.41 3.36 -2.48
N GLY A 3 -19.97 3.52 -3.65
CA GLY A 3 -21.28 3.01 -4.01
C GLY A 3 -21.14 2.08 -5.18
N SER A 4 -21.27 0.78 -4.97
CA SER A 4 -21.57 -0.15 -6.03
C SER A 4 -23.09 -0.33 -6.06
N LEU A 5 -23.73 0.02 -7.17
CA LEU A 5 -25.09 -0.37 -7.41
C LEU A 5 -25.06 -1.82 -7.92
N VAL A 6 -25.21 -2.76 -7.00
CA VAL A 6 -25.36 -4.18 -7.35
C VAL A 6 -26.79 -4.57 -7.02
N THR A 7 -27.62 -4.77 -8.06
CA THR A 7 -28.89 -5.47 -7.87
C THR A 7 -28.58 -6.95 -7.79
N VAL A 8 -28.35 -7.46 -6.57
CA VAL A 8 -28.03 -8.85 -6.33
C VAL A 8 -29.30 -9.64 -6.12
N LEU A 9 -29.55 -10.61 -6.96
CA LEU A 9 -30.74 -11.46 -6.90
C LEU A 9 -30.54 -12.67 -5.97
N ASP A 10 -29.31 -12.98 -5.57
CA ASP A 10 -29.00 -14.06 -4.63
C ASP A 10 -27.71 -13.84 -3.84
N ALA A 11 -27.52 -14.60 -2.74
CA ALA A 11 -26.36 -14.49 -1.85
C ALA A 11 -25.03 -14.85 -2.55
N LYS A 12 -25.04 -15.71 -3.57
CA LYS A 12 -23.85 -16.13 -4.30
C LYS A 12 -23.30 -15.00 -5.18
N ALA A 13 -24.18 -14.29 -5.88
CA ALA A 13 -23.81 -13.12 -6.69
C ALA A 13 -23.28 -11.98 -5.79
N LEU A 14 -23.83 -11.80 -4.57
CA LEU A 14 -23.32 -10.86 -3.59
C LEU A 14 -21.89 -11.20 -3.16
N CYS A 15 -21.61 -12.48 -2.89
CA CYS A 15 -20.28 -12.96 -2.53
C CYS A 15 -19.24 -12.66 -3.63
N TRP A 16 -19.59 -12.91 -4.90
CA TRP A 16 -18.74 -12.59 -6.04
C TRP A 16 -18.49 -11.09 -6.19
N ALA A 17 -19.54 -10.28 -6.05
CA ALA A 17 -19.41 -8.83 -6.09
C ALA A 17 -18.48 -8.29 -4.99
N GLN A 18 -18.60 -8.83 -3.77
CA GLN A 18 -17.72 -8.48 -2.65
C GLN A 18 -16.27 -8.91 -2.90
N ALA A 19 -16.04 -10.11 -3.44
CA ALA A 19 -14.71 -10.61 -3.78
C ALA A 19 -14.06 -9.77 -4.89
N SER A 20 -14.78 -9.46 -5.96
CA SER A 20 -14.30 -8.61 -7.05
C SER A 20 -13.98 -7.21 -6.58
N LEU A 21 -14.81 -6.63 -5.71
CA LEU A 21 -14.57 -5.30 -5.12
C LEU A 21 -13.33 -5.29 -4.21
N ALA A 22 -13.12 -6.35 -3.42
CA ALA A 22 -11.97 -6.46 -2.52
C ALA A 22 -10.64 -6.57 -3.28
N GLN A 23 -10.66 -7.17 -4.48
CA GLN A 23 -9.49 -7.33 -5.35
C GLN A 23 -9.37 -6.22 -6.40
N GLU A 24 -10.37 -5.35 -6.54
CA GLU A 24 -10.49 -4.35 -7.60
C GLU A 24 -10.27 -4.98 -9.00
N ARG A 25 -10.87 -6.13 -9.21
CA ARG A 25 -10.72 -6.92 -10.43
C ARG A 25 -12.07 -7.39 -10.95
N ALA A 26 -12.31 -7.18 -12.25
CA ALA A 26 -13.44 -7.76 -12.93
C ALA A 26 -13.28 -9.29 -13.05
N ASP A 27 -14.37 -10.02 -12.88
CA ASP A 27 -14.37 -11.46 -13.00
C ASP A 27 -15.68 -11.98 -13.62
N LEU A 28 -15.62 -13.17 -14.26
CA LEU A 28 -16.74 -13.82 -14.90
C LEU A 28 -17.14 -15.07 -14.11
N HIS A 29 -18.37 -15.13 -13.67
CA HIS A 29 -18.88 -16.22 -12.84
C HIS A 29 -20.04 -16.95 -13.51
N ALA A 30 -20.00 -18.29 -13.54
CA ALA A 30 -21.12 -19.12 -13.97
C ALA A 30 -22.21 -19.12 -12.88
N ALA A 31 -23.41 -18.67 -13.23
CA ALA A 31 -24.50 -18.50 -12.26
C ALA A 31 -25.04 -19.81 -11.71
N SER A 32 -25.15 -20.88 -12.55
CA SER A 32 -25.43 -22.23 -12.11
C SER A 32 -25.13 -23.24 -13.22
N SER A 33 -25.03 -24.53 -12.88
CA SER A 33 -24.90 -25.62 -13.84
C SER A 33 -26.17 -25.88 -14.67
N ALA A 34 -27.30 -25.31 -14.28
CA ALA A 34 -28.60 -25.55 -14.93
C ALA A 34 -29.08 -24.38 -15.79
N ALA A 35 -28.51 -23.19 -15.63
CA ALA A 35 -28.82 -22.03 -16.46
C ALA A 35 -27.53 -21.63 -17.22
N ALA A 36 -27.64 -21.55 -18.56
CA ALA A 36 -26.56 -21.02 -19.40
C ALA A 36 -26.47 -19.49 -19.23
N CYS A 37 -26.17 -19.07 -18.01
CA CYS A 37 -26.05 -17.65 -17.63
C CYS A 37 -24.69 -17.44 -16.98
N GLU A 38 -23.92 -16.51 -17.53
CA GLU A 38 -22.68 -16.01 -16.97
C GLU A 38 -22.91 -14.63 -16.39
N ILE A 39 -22.35 -14.33 -15.22
CA ILE A 39 -22.42 -13.03 -14.58
C ILE A 39 -21.04 -12.39 -14.63
N PHE A 40 -20.93 -11.27 -15.35
CA PHE A 40 -19.75 -10.43 -15.33
C PHE A 40 -19.86 -9.44 -14.19
N VAL A 41 -18.86 -9.43 -13.30
CA VAL A 41 -18.78 -8.51 -12.16
C VAL A 41 -17.59 -7.59 -12.36
N GLU A 42 -17.85 -6.30 -12.53
CA GLU A 42 -16.85 -5.26 -12.64
C GLU A 42 -16.93 -4.32 -11.43
N PRO A 43 -15.90 -4.28 -10.57
CA PRO A 43 -15.90 -3.41 -9.41
C PRO A 43 -15.54 -1.97 -9.81
N PHE A 44 -16.33 -1.02 -9.34
CA PHE A 44 -16.04 0.40 -9.44
C PHE A 44 -15.57 0.92 -8.07
N ALA A 45 -14.26 1.03 -7.89
CA ALA A 45 -13.66 1.57 -6.66
C ALA A 45 -12.88 2.86 -6.99
N PRO A 46 -12.94 3.88 -6.12
CA PRO A 46 -12.05 5.03 -6.26
C PRO A 46 -10.60 4.60 -6.13
N PRO A 47 -9.64 5.36 -6.68
CA PRO A 47 -8.22 5.13 -6.46
C PRO A 47 -7.91 4.98 -4.96
N PRO A 48 -7.07 4.02 -4.56
CA PRO A 48 -6.66 3.91 -3.15
C PRO A 48 -5.83 5.12 -2.76
N LEU A 49 -6.05 5.63 -1.55
CA LEU A 49 -5.36 6.79 -1.01
C LEU A 49 -3.99 6.39 -0.48
N LEU A 50 -2.94 7.11 -0.87
CA LEU A 50 -1.57 6.93 -0.42
C LEU A 50 -1.03 8.21 0.21
N TYR A 51 -0.62 8.13 1.46
CA TYR A 51 0.17 9.16 2.14
C TYR A 51 1.64 8.78 2.13
N VAL A 52 2.48 9.63 1.51
CA VAL A 52 3.94 9.49 1.54
C VAL A 52 4.49 10.55 2.48
N PHE A 53 4.90 10.14 3.67
CA PHE A 53 5.59 10.99 4.63
C PHE A 53 7.08 11.05 4.28
N GLY A 54 7.52 12.24 3.83
CA GLY A 54 8.86 12.53 3.36
C GLY A 54 8.91 12.78 1.84
N GLY A 55 8.98 14.08 1.45
CA GLY A 55 9.08 14.54 0.05
C GLY A 55 10.52 14.57 -0.48
N GLY A 56 11.45 13.81 0.11
CA GLY A 56 12.84 13.68 -0.35
C GLY A 56 12.97 12.86 -1.64
N HIS A 57 14.22 12.49 -2.00
CA HIS A 57 14.49 11.79 -3.26
C HIS A 57 13.71 10.48 -3.38
N VAL A 58 13.79 9.60 -2.37
CA VAL A 58 13.10 8.30 -2.42
C VAL A 58 11.59 8.47 -2.31
N GLY A 59 11.10 9.26 -1.34
CA GLY A 59 9.66 9.51 -1.18
C GLY A 59 9.03 10.15 -2.41
N GLY A 60 9.71 11.11 -3.05
CA GLY A 60 9.26 11.73 -4.28
C GLY A 60 9.14 10.73 -5.45
N GLN A 61 10.10 9.82 -5.61
CA GLN A 61 10.04 8.78 -6.65
C GLN A 61 8.94 7.75 -6.37
N ILE A 62 8.75 7.37 -5.09
CA ILE A 62 7.62 6.50 -4.68
C ILE A 62 6.29 7.18 -5.02
N ALA A 63 6.12 8.45 -4.65
CA ALA A 63 4.91 9.22 -4.89
C ALA A 63 4.57 9.31 -6.38
N LYS A 64 5.53 9.71 -7.20
CA LYS A 64 5.39 9.80 -8.67
C LYS A 64 4.99 8.46 -9.30
N LEU A 65 5.70 7.39 -8.96
CA LEU A 65 5.43 6.08 -9.54
C LEU A 65 4.09 5.50 -9.05
N ALA A 66 3.73 5.74 -7.80
CA ALA A 66 2.44 5.32 -7.25
C ALA A 66 1.27 6.05 -7.92
N HIS A 67 1.39 7.36 -8.18
CA HIS A 67 0.40 8.12 -8.93
C HIS A 67 0.21 7.51 -10.34
N ASN A 68 1.29 7.22 -11.05
CA ASN A 68 1.23 6.54 -12.35
C ASN A 68 0.61 5.13 -12.28
N ALA A 69 0.71 4.47 -11.12
CA ALA A 69 0.09 3.16 -10.85
C ALA A 69 -1.39 3.26 -10.40
N GLY A 70 -1.97 4.46 -10.42
CA GLY A 70 -3.39 4.71 -10.13
C GLY A 70 -3.71 4.78 -8.64
N PHE A 71 -2.78 5.25 -7.80
CA PHE A 71 -3.07 5.71 -6.45
C PHE A 71 -3.41 7.20 -6.46
N HIS A 72 -4.27 7.64 -5.54
CA HIS A 72 -4.42 9.04 -5.21
C HIS A 72 -3.38 9.39 -4.15
N VAL A 73 -2.42 10.24 -4.50
CA VAL A 73 -1.16 10.41 -3.74
C VAL A 73 -1.06 11.78 -3.10
N LEU A 74 -0.82 11.77 -1.79
CA LEU A 74 -0.47 12.98 -1.03
C LEU A 74 0.95 12.84 -0.49
N VAL A 75 1.78 13.86 -0.76
CA VAL A 75 3.13 13.98 -0.18
C VAL A 75 3.08 14.91 1.02
N ALA A 76 3.56 14.41 2.15
CA ALA A 76 3.60 15.12 3.42
C ALA A 76 5.05 15.26 3.93
N ASP A 77 5.47 16.46 4.30
CA ASP A 77 6.81 16.72 4.88
C ASP A 77 6.69 17.94 5.82
N ASP A 78 7.45 17.93 6.91
CA ASP A 78 7.50 19.05 7.85
C ASP A 78 8.14 20.30 7.24
N ARG A 79 8.85 20.14 6.15
CA ARG A 79 9.54 21.22 5.43
C ARG A 79 8.79 21.61 4.15
N PRO A 80 8.32 22.86 4.02
CA PRO A 80 7.60 23.32 2.83
C PRO A 80 8.37 23.13 1.50
N TYR A 81 9.70 23.17 1.55
CA TYR A 81 10.55 22.94 0.37
C TYR A 81 10.39 21.53 -0.19
N PHE A 82 10.07 20.53 0.66
CA PHE A 82 9.91 19.13 0.26
C PHE A 82 8.45 18.69 0.04
N ALA A 83 7.48 19.50 0.47
CA ALA A 83 6.05 19.23 0.27
C ALA A 83 5.40 20.41 -0.47
N ASN A 84 5.65 20.52 -1.77
CA ASN A 84 5.03 21.51 -2.63
C ASN A 84 4.83 20.99 -4.06
N ALA A 85 3.86 21.59 -4.77
CA ALA A 85 3.46 21.16 -6.11
C ALA A 85 4.54 21.42 -7.19
N GLU A 86 5.44 22.39 -6.97
CA GLU A 86 6.53 22.64 -7.92
C GLU A 86 7.53 21.46 -7.94
N ARG A 87 7.79 20.89 -6.75
CA ARG A 87 8.69 19.75 -6.60
C ARG A 87 8.03 18.43 -6.96
N HIS A 88 6.73 18.32 -6.73
CA HIS A 88 5.93 17.12 -6.97
C HIS A 88 4.76 17.40 -7.92
N PRO A 89 5.01 17.77 -9.19
CA PRO A 89 3.95 18.13 -10.13
C PRO A 89 3.05 16.95 -10.53
N ASP A 90 3.52 15.74 -10.29
CA ASP A 90 2.85 14.49 -10.69
C ASP A 90 2.00 13.87 -9.54
N VAL A 91 1.78 14.58 -8.42
CA VAL A 91 0.96 14.08 -7.30
C VAL A 91 -0.31 14.90 -7.12
N ASP A 92 -1.28 14.35 -6.41
CA ASP A 92 -2.59 14.99 -6.26
C ASP A 92 -2.57 16.14 -5.24
N GLU A 93 -1.78 16.00 -4.16
CA GLU A 93 -1.70 17.01 -3.09
C GLU A 93 -0.34 16.99 -2.38
N CYS A 94 0.06 18.15 -1.83
CA CYS A 94 1.22 18.29 -0.97
C CYS A 94 0.81 18.97 0.35
N ILE A 95 1.26 18.42 1.48
CA ILE A 95 0.93 18.91 2.82
C ILE A 95 2.24 19.24 3.56
N ALA A 96 2.47 20.54 3.81
CA ALA A 96 3.59 21.00 4.61
C ALA A 96 3.13 21.33 6.04
N ALA A 97 3.36 20.41 6.97
CA ALA A 97 3.02 20.56 8.39
C ALA A 97 3.76 19.53 9.25
N ASP A 98 3.72 19.71 10.57
CA ASP A 98 4.20 18.69 11.50
C ASP A 98 3.41 17.38 11.36
N ILE A 99 4.08 16.23 11.55
CA ILE A 99 3.51 14.90 11.35
C ILE A 99 2.25 14.70 12.20
N ASP A 100 2.28 15.09 13.48
CA ASP A 100 1.13 14.98 14.37
C ASP A 100 -0.08 15.76 13.83
N ALA A 101 0.14 17.01 13.40
CA ALA A 101 -0.91 17.85 12.82
C ALA A 101 -1.45 17.31 11.48
N ILE A 102 -0.63 16.59 10.72
CA ILE A 102 -1.08 15.92 9.50
C ILE A 102 -2.02 14.78 9.85
N PHE A 103 -1.65 13.89 10.78
CA PHE A 103 -2.49 12.75 11.18
C PHE A 103 -3.85 13.17 11.76
N GLU A 104 -3.96 14.36 12.39
CA GLU A 104 -5.24 14.91 12.88
C GLU A 104 -6.21 15.31 11.76
N ARG A 105 -5.70 15.59 10.55
CA ARG A 105 -6.48 16.19 9.45
C ARG A 105 -6.79 15.20 8.33
N ILE A 106 -5.95 14.18 8.13
CA ILE A 106 -6.10 13.26 7.01
C ILE A 106 -7.09 12.15 7.30
N PRO A 107 -8.00 11.83 6.38
CA PRO A 107 -8.88 10.68 6.52
C PRO A 107 -8.07 9.39 6.28
N ILE A 108 -8.17 8.44 7.21
CA ILE A 108 -7.51 7.13 7.09
C ILE A 108 -8.56 6.03 7.28
N ASP A 109 -8.69 5.18 6.28
CA ASP A 109 -9.59 4.04 6.28
C ASP A 109 -8.86 2.72 5.96
N ALA A 110 -9.63 1.62 5.88
CA ALA A 110 -9.10 0.29 5.55
C ALA A 110 -8.64 0.12 4.09
N GLN A 111 -8.62 1.18 3.29
CA GLN A 111 -8.08 1.21 1.92
C GLN A 111 -6.92 2.18 1.78
N THR A 112 -6.56 2.84 2.87
CA THR A 112 -5.46 3.82 2.90
C THR A 112 -4.11 3.12 3.00
N TYR A 113 -3.13 3.68 2.31
CA TYR A 113 -1.73 3.28 2.30
C TYR A 113 -0.89 4.38 2.94
N ILE A 114 0.07 4.01 3.76
CA ILE A 114 0.98 4.95 4.44
C ILE A 114 2.42 4.51 4.21
N VAL A 115 3.25 5.41 3.74
CA VAL A 115 4.70 5.20 3.54
C VAL A 115 5.48 6.20 4.38
N ALA A 116 6.32 5.70 5.28
CA ALA A 116 7.29 6.49 6.03
C ALA A 116 8.65 6.43 5.29
N ALA A 117 9.03 7.54 4.65
CA ALA A 117 10.27 7.74 3.92
C ALA A 117 10.91 9.09 4.30
N THR A 118 10.88 9.42 5.60
CA THR A 118 11.32 10.71 6.12
C THR A 118 12.86 10.80 6.22
N ARG A 119 13.35 11.97 6.59
CA ARG A 119 14.81 12.25 6.69
C ARG A 119 15.52 11.59 7.88
N GLY A 120 14.83 10.93 8.80
CA GLY A 120 15.47 10.43 10.01
C GLY A 120 14.67 9.41 10.79
N HIS A 121 15.36 8.79 11.74
CA HIS A 121 14.78 7.73 12.57
C HIS A 121 13.60 8.22 13.41
N GLU A 122 13.68 9.46 13.95
CA GLU A 122 12.67 10.03 14.84
C GLU A 122 11.36 10.30 14.10
N HIS A 123 11.43 10.88 12.92
CA HIS A 123 10.23 11.17 12.12
C HIS A 123 9.54 9.89 11.59
N ASP A 124 10.33 8.90 11.15
CA ASP A 124 9.76 7.61 10.73
C ASP A 124 9.10 6.89 11.91
N GLU A 125 9.69 7.02 13.11
CA GLU A 125 9.15 6.46 14.35
C GLU A 125 7.77 7.07 14.67
N ILE A 126 7.64 8.41 14.59
CA ILE A 126 6.37 9.13 14.80
C ILE A 126 5.33 8.68 13.78
N VAL A 127 5.68 8.64 12.49
CA VAL A 127 4.77 8.19 11.43
C VAL A 127 4.27 6.77 11.69
N VAL A 128 5.16 5.84 12.00
CA VAL A 128 4.78 4.45 12.27
C VAL A 128 3.92 4.34 13.52
N GLU A 129 4.26 5.06 14.60
CA GLU A 129 3.50 5.05 15.85
C GLU A 129 2.06 5.54 15.66
N HIS A 130 1.84 6.59 14.86
CA HIS A 130 0.49 7.02 14.49
C HIS A 130 -0.18 6.01 13.57
N ALA A 131 0.50 5.55 12.52
CA ALA A 131 -0.07 4.68 11.51
C ALA A 131 -0.58 3.34 12.08
N ILE A 132 0.13 2.71 13.02
CA ILE A 132 -0.30 1.45 13.63
C ILE A 132 -1.58 1.55 14.47
N ARG A 133 -2.00 2.76 14.84
CA ARG A 133 -3.26 3.03 15.56
C ARG A 133 -4.44 3.21 14.61
N THR A 134 -4.19 3.29 13.31
CA THR A 134 -5.20 3.49 12.26
C THR A 134 -5.65 2.17 11.63
N PRO A 135 -6.76 2.15 10.89
CA PRO A 135 -7.19 0.99 10.12
C PRO A 135 -6.46 0.84 8.77
N ALA A 136 -5.39 1.59 8.51
CA ALA A 136 -4.69 1.58 7.23
C ALA A 136 -4.39 0.16 6.73
N ARG A 137 -4.65 -0.07 5.44
CA ARG A 137 -4.44 -1.34 4.76
C ARG A 137 -2.97 -1.72 4.63
N TYR A 138 -2.13 -0.71 4.44
CA TYR A 138 -0.71 -0.87 4.24
C TYR A 138 0.04 0.21 5.00
N ILE A 139 1.05 -0.20 5.74
CA ILE A 139 1.99 0.69 6.42
C ILE A 139 3.38 0.20 6.05
N GLY A 140 4.17 1.04 5.37
CA GLY A 140 5.53 0.71 4.98
C GLY A 140 6.54 1.72 5.52
N MET A 141 7.73 1.26 5.91
CA MET A 141 8.80 2.12 6.41
C MET A 141 10.10 1.86 5.69
N LEU A 142 10.70 2.94 5.18
CA LEU A 142 12.03 2.91 4.57
C LEU A 142 13.11 2.73 5.63
N GLY A 143 13.98 1.75 5.44
CA GLY A 143 15.09 1.53 6.36
C GLY A 143 15.61 0.10 6.33
N SER A 144 16.63 -0.16 7.17
CA SER A 144 17.23 -1.49 7.34
C SER A 144 16.50 -2.31 8.41
N GLU A 145 16.70 -3.64 8.40
CA GLU A 145 16.23 -4.52 9.48
C GLU A 145 16.71 -4.04 10.88
N ARG A 146 17.96 -3.57 10.97
CA ARG A 146 18.50 -3.03 12.23
C ARG A 146 17.72 -1.80 12.71
N LYS A 147 17.40 -0.88 11.80
CA LYS A 147 16.59 0.30 12.11
C LYS A 147 15.22 -0.11 12.63
N LYS A 148 14.55 -0.99 11.93
CA LYS A 148 13.26 -1.56 12.32
C LYS A 148 13.25 -2.07 13.76
N LEU A 149 14.21 -2.94 14.13
CA LEU A 149 14.27 -3.51 15.47
C LEU A 149 14.34 -2.43 16.55
N VAL A 150 15.23 -1.45 16.37
CA VAL A 150 15.39 -0.34 17.32
C VAL A 150 14.11 0.49 17.46
N LEU A 151 13.43 0.77 16.34
CA LEU A 151 12.19 1.54 16.37
C LEU A 151 11.06 0.75 17.04
N TRP A 152 10.93 -0.54 16.73
CA TRP A 152 9.89 -1.39 17.35
C TRP A 152 10.01 -1.43 18.86
N ASP A 153 11.22 -1.59 19.38
CA ASP A 153 11.48 -1.63 20.83
C ASP A 153 11.13 -0.29 21.50
N ARG A 154 11.41 0.85 20.85
CA ARG A 154 11.07 2.18 21.35
C ARG A 154 9.56 2.42 21.35
N ILE A 155 8.88 2.09 20.26
CA ILE A 155 7.43 2.27 20.13
C ILE A 155 6.70 1.36 21.14
N GLU A 156 7.16 0.11 21.32
CA GLU A 156 6.60 -0.82 22.30
C GLU A 156 6.78 -0.32 23.73
N ALA A 157 7.95 0.22 24.07
CA ALA A 157 8.21 0.82 25.38
C ALA A 157 7.26 2.00 25.72
N ARG A 158 6.69 2.65 24.71
CA ARG A 158 5.66 3.70 24.85
C ARG A 158 4.21 3.17 24.76
N GLY A 159 4.02 1.85 24.78
CA GLY A 159 2.71 1.22 24.71
C GLY A 159 2.20 0.91 23.30
N GLY A 160 3.07 0.96 22.30
CA GLY A 160 2.75 0.53 20.92
C GLY A 160 2.45 -0.97 20.85
N ASN A 161 1.50 -1.34 20.00
CA ASN A 161 1.06 -2.73 19.86
C ASN A 161 2.03 -3.54 18.98
N ARG A 162 2.76 -4.49 19.56
CA ARG A 162 3.74 -5.34 18.85
C ARG A 162 3.12 -6.14 17.69
N SER A 163 1.89 -6.61 17.83
CA SER A 163 1.22 -7.33 16.75
C SER A 163 0.96 -6.43 15.54
N ARG A 164 0.60 -5.16 15.78
CA ARG A 164 0.44 -4.16 14.71
C ARG A 164 1.77 -3.79 14.07
N LEU A 165 2.84 -3.63 14.86
CA LEU A 165 4.20 -3.39 14.38
C LEU A 165 4.70 -4.53 13.49
N ASN A 166 4.41 -5.78 13.81
CA ASN A 166 4.76 -6.92 12.97
C ASN A 166 4.03 -6.95 11.63
N GLY A 167 2.93 -6.21 11.49
CA GLY A 167 2.21 -6.02 10.25
C GLY A 167 2.77 -4.89 9.35
N VAL A 168 3.74 -4.12 9.84
CA VAL A 168 4.37 -3.06 9.06
C VAL A 168 5.41 -3.65 8.10
N TYR A 169 5.36 -3.23 6.86
CA TYR A 169 6.33 -3.60 5.83
C TYR A 169 7.63 -2.82 6.04
N ALA A 170 8.59 -3.44 6.71
CA ALA A 170 9.90 -2.85 7.02
C ALA A 170 10.97 -3.96 7.05
N PRO A 171 12.03 -3.85 6.25
CA PRO A 171 12.24 -2.88 5.18
C PRO A 171 11.12 -2.90 4.13
N ILE A 172 10.73 -1.71 3.64
CA ILE A 172 9.68 -1.57 2.64
C ILE A 172 10.13 -2.04 1.26
N GLY A 173 9.23 -2.66 0.50
CA GLY A 173 9.47 -3.06 -0.89
C GLY A 173 10.07 -4.44 -1.07
N PHE A 174 10.04 -4.92 -2.32
CA PHE A 174 10.64 -6.20 -2.68
C PHE A 174 12.18 -6.14 -2.66
N ASN A 175 12.82 -7.16 -2.09
CA ASN A 175 14.28 -7.26 -2.14
C ASN A 175 14.71 -7.82 -3.51
N ILE A 176 15.04 -6.93 -4.44
CA ILE A 176 15.56 -7.26 -5.77
C ILE A 176 16.95 -6.67 -6.03
N GLY A 177 17.61 -6.14 -4.98
CA GLY A 177 18.93 -5.52 -5.10
C GLY A 177 18.87 -4.06 -5.56
N ALA A 178 17.75 -3.37 -5.33
CA ALA A 178 17.56 -1.95 -5.67
C ALA A 178 18.51 -1.06 -4.86
N ASP A 179 19.13 -0.08 -5.53
CA ASP A 179 20.11 0.85 -4.97
C ASP A 179 19.72 2.33 -5.18
N THR A 180 19.19 2.67 -6.37
CA THR A 180 18.77 4.04 -6.66
C THR A 180 17.37 4.36 -6.13
N PRO A 181 17.03 5.65 -5.89
CA PRO A 181 15.68 6.07 -5.49
C PRO A 181 14.58 5.56 -6.43
N GLU A 182 14.85 5.53 -7.73
CA GLU A 182 13.94 5.07 -8.77
C GLU A 182 13.71 3.55 -8.67
N GLU A 183 14.75 2.77 -8.47
CA GLU A 183 14.68 1.32 -8.29
C GLU A 183 13.96 0.95 -6.98
N ILE A 184 14.26 1.68 -5.90
CA ILE A 184 13.55 1.52 -4.61
C ILE A 184 12.06 1.81 -4.79
N ALA A 185 11.70 2.86 -5.53
CA ALA A 185 10.31 3.18 -5.82
C ALA A 185 9.59 2.03 -6.56
N VAL A 186 10.26 1.38 -7.52
CA VAL A 186 9.71 0.20 -8.21
C VAL A 186 9.42 -0.94 -7.23
N CYS A 187 10.34 -1.21 -6.30
CA CYS A 187 10.17 -2.25 -5.29
C CYS A 187 8.97 -1.97 -4.37
N VAL A 188 8.86 -0.73 -3.92
CA VAL A 188 7.81 -0.28 -2.99
C VAL A 188 6.44 -0.30 -3.66
N VAL A 189 6.33 0.29 -4.84
CA VAL A 189 5.06 0.34 -5.58
C VAL A 189 4.62 -1.05 -6.00
N GLY A 190 5.55 -1.91 -6.41
CA GLY A 190 5.27 -3.32 -6.70
C GLY A 190 4.68 -4.07 -5.49
N GLU A 191 5.24 -3.86 -4.28
CA GLU A 191 4.71 -4.44 -3.04
C GLU A 191 3.32 -3.88 -2.70
N MET A 192 3.11 -2.57 -2.83
CA MET A 192 1.79 -1.95 -2.63
C MET A 192 0.74 -2.50 -3.60
N ILE A 193 1.09 -2.71 -4.89
CA ILE A 193 0.21 -3.33 -5.88
C ILE A 193 -0.10 -4.78 -5.48
N GLN A 194 0.87 -5.54 -4.98
CA GLN A 194 0.63 -6.90 -4.49
C GLN A 194 -0.41 -6.91 -3.37
N VAL A 195 -0.29 -6.00 -2.40
CA VAL A 195 -1.27 -5.86 -1.30
C VAL A 195 -2.64 -5.42 -1.83
N ARG A 196 -2.67 -4.46 -2.76
CA ARG A 196 -3.90 -3.97 -3.42
C ARG A 196 -4.66 -5.09 -4.09
N ARG A 197 -3.97 -5.96 -4.82
CA ARG A 197 -4.55 -7.06 -5.60
C ARG A 197 -4.80 -8.33 -4.77
N GLY A 198 -4.39 -8.36 -3.50
CA GLY A 198 -4.51 -9.55 -2.65
C GLY A 198 -3.71 -10.74 -3.18
N ALA A 199 -2.66 -10.47 -3.97
CA ALA A 199 -1.84 -11.50 -4.55
C ALA A 199 -1.02 -12.19 -3.46
N LYS A 200 -1.15 -13.51 -3.35
CA LYS A 200 -0.31 -14.30 -2.43
C LYS A 200 1.15 -14.19 -2.87
N LYS A 201 2.07 -14.08 -1.89
CA LYS A 201 3.51 -14.09 -2.13
C LYS A 201 3.91 -15.34 -2.93
N ALA A 202 3.98 -15.22 -4.24
CA ALA A 202 4.54 -16.24 -5.10
C ALA A 202 5.24 -15.56 -6.26
N TRP A 203 6.36 -14.90 -5.97
CA TRP A 203 7.34 -14.67 -7.00
C TRP A 203 8.08 -15.99 -7.23
N LYS A 204 7.42 -16.94 -7.92
CA LYS A 204 8.11 -18.02 -8.61
C LYS A 204 8.39 -17.51 -10.02
N THR A 205 9.65 -17.23 -10.31
CA THR A 205 10.05 -17.01 -11.71
C THR A 205 9.71 -18.26 -12.52
N LYS A 206 9.50 -18.14 -13.83
CA LYS A 206 9.36 -19.33 -14.71
C LYS A 206 10.52 -20.32 -14.51
N ARG A 207 11.72 -19.85 -14.11
CA ARG A 207 12.90 -20.65 -13.74
C ARG A 207 12.65 -21.52 -12.52
N ASP A 208 12.04 -20.99 -11.46
CA ASP A 208 11.76 -21.76 -10.24
C ASP A 208 10.69 -22.85 -10.47
N GLN A 209 9.76 -22.59 -11.40
CA GLN A 209 8.76 -23.58 -11.83
C GLN A 209 9.40 -24.72 -12.62
N VAL A 210 10.37 -24.43 -13.48
CA VAL A 210 11.12 -25.44 -14.23
C VAL A 210 12.02 -26.26 -13.30
N ALA A 211 12.74 -25.61 -12.36
CA ALA A 211 13.61 -26.30 -11.40
C ALA A 211 12.81 -27.24 -10.47
N SER A 212 11.61 -26.85 -10.02
CA SER A 212 10.76 -27.72 -9.20
C SER A 212 10.15 -28.89 -9.98
N ALA A 213 9.92 -28.75 -11.29
CA ALA A 213 9.45 -29.84 -12.15
C ALA A 213 10.56 -30.86 -12.47
N THR A 214 11.81 -30.43 -12.55
CA THR A 214 12.98 -31.30 -12.83
C THR A 214 13.45 -32.06 -11.59
N ALA A 215 13.14 -31.57 -10.38
CA ALA A 215 13.50 -32.22 -9.11
C ALA A 215 12.53 -33.36 -8.70
N VAL A 216 11.43 -33.59 -9.42
CA VAL A 216 10.42 -34.64 -9.17
C VAL A 216 10.47 -35.73 -10.21
N ALA A 217 11.36 -35.68 -11.20
CA ALA A 217 11.66 -36.70 -12.19
C ALA A 217 12.99 -37.40 -11.87
#